data_fb4154c4c2c8c9315624ac207ca7d9c4
#
_entry.id   fb4154c4c2c8c9315624ac207ca7d9c4
#
_cell.length_a   1.000
_cell.length_b   1.000
_cell.length_c   1.000
_cell.angle_alpha   90.00
_cell.angle_beta   90.00
_cell.angle_gamma   90.00
#
_symmetry.space_group_name_H-M   'P 1'
#
loop_
_entity.id
_entity.type
_entity.pdbx_description
1 polymer ?
#
loop_
_entity_poly.entity_id
_entity_poly.type
_entity_poly.pdbx_seq_one_letter_code
_entity_poly.pdbx_strand_id
1 'polypeptide(L)'
;MSTVITEPSVDVVCLGVGYMSGVVATELALQGYKVVGITKGPYWDYVNDFSMTKYDEWGVGLGRKYDSPLPLQTTTIRNDSSQFALPVRRYTMPIQYHALGHGVGGAAQHYGGTMGRQGPWGYHMLSSVGKTTLNTINPQDDTYDWPLTYAQYEPYYVEWEKAHGLCGTYNGSPTNSANDQYSDHYPWMSHPYWLPPHPLTPVAQMFQTATQALGYHPFPHVSALASQPYTNQYGVTVNPCVYDGYCGGPCDYACETGAKANAAYRTIPAAMKSNNFTLVTNAYIYRLDYNTTTNQVTAARYYDAQGNIHVQPGTVFFNGMWGYNMIRIMLLSGVGVPYQYNSGAQTGTGTVGRGLTNGYLPPKGTGVTGTLNIGGNSYAAGNGSGGSVDIYDLMDDNFVTPGQNFIGGSQISMGGYLGGGPGNITMAGGVGSGSMGSAFKATQQNKYLPTTVSVGATPFGPDLPTLKNYVDLDPHYTDAYGDPVSRLTYDWTPNTYNAAIGLVQKCKAILQQMGASSITVGSNVNPGAYHNDWWGHHLRGGLRVGNDPNAGTNTAFAALSGYNQLYLAAASGVNYFAAGEITNTTGDTVPSGTHVAGPQSYRAAEGIVKYLKNIAMGGSVNYLAA
;
A
#
# COMPACT_ATOMS: atom_id res chain seq x y z
N MET A 1 -9.39 -15.95 -34.52
CA MET A 1 -10.26 -14.80 -34.13
C MET A 1 -10.62 -15.00 -32.68
N SER A 2 -10.46 -13.99 -31.85
CA SER A 2 -10.86 -14.07 -30.45
C SER A 2 -12.37 -14.21 -30.37
N THR A 3 -12.85 -15.18 -29.61
CA THR A 3 -14.28 -15.35 -29.34
C THR A 3 -14.73 -14.31 -28.32
N VAL A 4 -15.90 -13.69 -28.53
CA VAL A 4 -16.51 -12.79 -27.55
C VAL A 4 -17.58 -13.58 -26.79
N ILE A 5 -17.46 -13.65 -25.48
CA ILE A 5 -18.32 -14.37 -24.56
C ILE A 5 -18.98 -13.37 -23.62
N THR A 6 -20.31 -13.36 -23.56
CA THR A 6 -21.02 -12.53 -22.58
C THR A 6 -21.40 -13.40 -21.39
N GLU A 7 -20.93 -12.97 -20.21
CA GLU A 7 -21.19 -13.64 -18.95
C GLU A 7 -22.57 -13.26 -18.37
N PRO A 8 -23.14 -14.08 -17.49
CA PRO A 8 -24.35 -13.70 -16.76
C PRO A 8 -24.15 -12.44 -15.94
N SER A 9 -25.18 -11.59 -15.90
CA SER A 9 -25.13 -10.36 -15.08
C SER A 9 -25.15 -10.69 -13.58
N VAL A 10 -24.42 -9.89 -12.80
CA VAL A 10 -24.31 -10.00 -11.34
C VAL A 10 -24.63 -8.68 -10.65
N ASP A 11 -24.81 -8.72 -9.32
CA ASP A 11 -25.05 -7.51 -8.55
C ASP A 11 -23.76 -6.67 -8.47
N VAL A 12 -22.61 -7.32 -8.23
CA VAL A 12 -21.32 -6.61 -8.05
C VAL A 12 -20.19 -7.30 -8.81
N VAL A 13 -19.41 -6.50 -9.53
CA VAL A 13 -18.17 -6.93 -10.19
C VAL A 13 -16.98 -6.27 -9.47
N CYS A 14 -16.12 -7.08 -8.85
CA CYS A 14 -14.88 -6.64 -8.25
C CYS A 14 -13.72 -6.73 -9.26
N LEU A 15 -13.13 -5.58 -9.58
CA LEU A 15 -12.01 -5.44 -10.51
C LEU A 15 -10.69 -5.61 -9.74
N GLY A 16 -10.00 -6.72 -9.96
CA GLY A 16 -8.86 -7.17 -9.15
C GLY A 16 -9.32 -7.79 -7.83
N VAL A 17 -8.71 -8.89 -7.41
CA VAL A 17 -9.01 -9.57 -6.15
C VAL A 17 -7.83 -9.43 -5.19
N GLY A 18 -7.54 -8.17 -4.85
CA GLY A 18 -6.57 -7.78 -3.82
C GLY A 18 -7.20 -7.65 -2.43
N TYR A 19 -6.50 -7.01 -1.52
CA TYR A 19 -6.94 -6.82 -0.13
C TYR A 19 -8.32 -6.19 -0.04
N MET A 20 -8.54 -5.06 -0.71
CA MET A 20 -9.78 -4.27 -0.60
C MET A 20 -10.96 -5.01 -1.24
N SER A 21 -10.77 -5.57 -2.43
CA SER A 21 -11.79 -6.37 -3.09
C SER A 21 -12.15 -7.63 -2.30
N GLY A 22 -11.19 -8.20 -1.57
CA GLY A 22 -11.45 -9.36 -0.71
C GLY A 22 -12.46 -9.06 0.39
N VAL A 23 -12.34 -7.89 1.03
CA VAL A 23 -13.31 -7.42 2.03
C VAL A 23 -14.66 -7.15 1.38
N VAL A 24 -14.69 -6.31 0.34
CA VAL A 24 -15.95 -5.94 -0.34
C VAL A 24 -16.69 -7.18 -0.85
N ALA A 25 -16.00 -8.08 -1.52
CA ALA A 25 -16.59 -9.31 -2.03
C ALA A 25 -17.16 -10.19 -0.91
N THR A 26 -16.44 -10.30 0.22
CA THR A 26 -16.88 -11.11 1.35
C THR A 26 -18.10 -10.50 2.04
N GLU A 27 -18.05 -9.20 2.35
CA GLU A 27 -19.16 -8.48 2.99
C GLU A 27 -20.44 -8.59 2.17
N LEU A 28 -20.36 -8.44 0.85
CA LEU A 28 -21.52 -8.47 -0.03
C LEU A 28 -22.03 -9.91 -0.27
N ALA A 29 -21.13 -10.86 -0.52
CA ALA A 29 -21.50 -12.25 -0.75
C ALA A 29 -22.18 -12.90 0.47
N LEU A 30 -21.71 -12.58 1.69
CA LEU A 30 -22.32 -13.02 2.94
C LEU A 30 -23.72 -12.40 3.18
N GLN A 31 -23.97 -11.23 2.60
CA GLN A 31 -25.31 -10.61 2.61
C GLN A 31 -26.24 -11.09 1.50
N GLY A 32 -25.79 -12.05 0.67
CA GLY A 32 -26.60 -12.69 -0.37
C GLY A 32 -26.51 -12.07 -1.76
N TYR A 33 -25.73 -11.02 -1.96
CA TYR A 33 -25.51 -10.43 -3.27
C TYR A 33 -24.64 -11.33 -4.14
N LYS A 34 -24.94 -11.39 -5.44
CA LYS A 34 -24.13 -12.13 -6.43
C LYS A 34 -22.91 -11.29 -6.79
N VAL A 35 -21.73 -11.79 -6.45
CA VAL A 35 -20.45 -11.09 -6.63
C VAL A 35 -19.53 -11.90 -7.54
N VAL A 36 -18.91 -11.22 -8.50
CA VAL A 36 -17.80 -11.77 -9.31
C VAL A 36 -16.53 -11.01 -9.01
N GLY A 37 -15.46 -11.72 -8.66
CA GLY A 37 -14.12 -11.17 -8.53
C GLY A 37 -13.22 -11.60 -9.67
N ILE A 38 -12.69 -10.65 -10.45
CA ILE A 38 -11.87 -10.91 -11.63
C ILE A 38 -10.42 -10.52 -11.34
N THR A 39 -9.47 -11.44 -11.51
CA THR A 39 -8.05 -11.17 -11.20
C THR A 39 -7.11 -11.74 -12.25
N LYS A 40 -6.00 -11.03 -12.48
CA LYS A 40 -5.03 -11.35 -13.53
C LYS A 40 -4.26 -12.65 -13.28
N GLY A 41 -3.97 -12.98 -12.04
CA GLY A 41 -3.17 -14.15 -11.70
C GLY A 41 -3.97 -15.28 -11.07
N PRO A 42 -3.32 -16.41 -10.75
CA PRO A 42 -3.96 -17.59 -10.18
C PRO A 42 -4.28 -17.41 -8.69
N TYR A 43 -4.95 -18.41 -8.13
CA TYR A 43 -5.07 -18.61 -6.69
C TYR A 43 -3.86 -19.43 -6.20
N TRP A 44 -3.04 -18.82 -5.35
CA TRP A 44 -1.90 -19.48 -4.75
C TRP A 44 -2.30 -20.12 -3.42
N ASP A 45 -2.10 -21.41 -3.31
CA ASP A 45 -2.20 -22.14 -2.03
C ASP A 45 -0.89 -22.07 -1.29
N TYR A 46 -0.89 -21.53 -0.04
CA TYR A 46 0.36 -21.30 0.68
C TYR A 46 1.10 -22.60 1.02
N VAL A 47 0.40 -23.72 1.26
CA VAL A 47 1.01 -25.00 1.55
C VAL A 47 1.66 -25.62 0.32
N ASN A 48 0.96 -25.51 -0.83
CA ASN A 48 1.39 -26.16 -2.05
C ASN A 48 2.32 -25.30 -2.91
N ASP A 49 2.11 -23.99 -2.91
CA ASP A 49 2.82 -23.07 -3.81
C ASP A 49 3.98 -22.34 -3.15
N PHE A 50 3.98 -22.21 -1.82
CA PHE A 50 5.02 -21.47 -1.08
C PHE A 50 5.81 -22.33 -0.11
N SER A 51 5.59 -23.65 -0.06
CA SER A 51 6.34 -24.54 0.80
C SER A 51 7.78 -24.72 0.34
N MET A 52 8.72 -24.40 1.21
CA MET A 52 10.16 -24.59 0.98
C MET A 52 10.57 -26.04 0.81
N THR A 53 9.78 -26.98 1.33
CA THR A 53 10.09 -28.40 1.19
C THR A 53 9.89 -28.95 -0.21
N LYS A 54 9.21 -28.23 -1.09
CA LYS A 54 8.91 -28.66 -2.45
C LYS A 54 9.80 -28.07 -3.53
N TYR A 55 10.47 -26.99 -3.22
CA TYR A 55 11.21 -26.21 -4.19
C TYR A 55 12.60 -25.90 -3.65
N ASP A 56 13.55 -25.78 -4.55
CA ASP A 56 14.87 -25.32 -4.17
C ASP A 56 14.80 -23.86 -3.67
N GLU A 57 15.82 -23.46 -2.95
CA GLU A 57 15.96 -22.21 -2.23
C GLU A 57 15.88 -20.95 -3.12
N TRP A 58 15.84 -21.12 -4.44
CA TRP A 58 16.10 -20.08 -5.45
C TRP A 58 14.90 -19.30 -5.89
N GLY A 59 13.81 -19.32 -5.19
CA GLY A 59 12.88 -18.29 -5.56
C GLY A 59 11.47 -18.69 -5.79
N VAL A 60 11.01 -19.66 -5.04
CA VAL A 60 9.59 -20.03 -5.05
C VAL A 60 8.72 -18.77 -4.93
N GLY A 61 8.99 -17.94 -3.94
CA GLY A 61 8.24 -16.71 -3.74
C GLY A 61 8.45 -15.69 -4.83
N LEU A 62 9.69 -15.49 -5.27
CA LEU A 62 10.00 -14.53 -6.33
C LEU A 62 9.47 -14.99 -7.69
N GLY A 63 9.62 -16.27 -8.02
CA GLY A 63 9.06 -16.85 -9.24
C GLY A 63 7.55 -16.72 -9.28
N ARG A 64 6.86 -17.11 -8.20
CA ARG A 64 5.40 -17.05 -8.11
C ARG A 64 4.85 -15.63 -8.21
N LYS A 65 5.58 -14.65 -7.71
CA LYS A 65 5.20 -13.24 -7.81
C LYS A 65 4.89 -12.79 -9.24
N TYR A 66 5.60 -13.35 -10.21
CA TYR A 66 5.51 -12.99 -11.63
C TYR A 66 4.95 -14.09 -12.52
N ASP A 67 4.67 -15.25 -11.95
CA ASP A 67 4.13 -16.38 -12.69
C ASP A 67 2.65 -16.12 -13.07
N SER A 68 2.44 -15.81 -14.32
CA SER A 68 1.13 -15.56 -14.90
C SER A 68 1.14 -15.96 -16.37
N PRO A 69 0.10 -16.65 -16.87
CA PRO A 69 -0.04 -16.95 -18.28
C PRO A 69 -0.32 -15.70 -19.13
N LEU A 70 -0.60 -14.58 -18.48
CA LEU A 70 -0.93 -13.31 -19.13
C LEU A 70 0.28 -12.39 -19.19
N PRO A 71 0.39 -11.53 -20.20
CA PRO A 71 1.51 -10.59 -20.34
C PRO A 71 1.70 -9.72 -19.11
N LEU A 72 2.96 -9.50 -18.78
CA LEU A 72 3.32 -8.59 -17.70
C LEU A 72 2.96 -7.16 -18.09
N GLN A 73 2.52 -6.40 -17.10
CA GLN A 73 2.15 -5.01 -17.31
C GLN A 73 3.37 -4.11 -17.32
N THR A 74 3.39 -3.21 -18.27
CA THR A 74 4.42 -2.20 -18.45
C THR A 74 3.91 -0.85 -17.97
N THR A 75 4.80 -0.03 -17.44
CA THR A 75 4.56 1.38 -17.15
C THR A 75 5.74 2.22 -17.58
N THR A 76 5.50 3.51 -17.81
CA THR A 76 6.56 4.48 -18.08
C THR A 76 6.62 5.51 -16.96
N ILE A 77 7.79 6.08 -16.71
CA ILE A 77 8.02 7.05 -15.65
C ILE A 77 8.85 8.20 -16.18
N ARG A 78 8.47 9.41 -15.81
CA ARG A 78 9.23 10.64 -16.02
C ARG A 78 9.22 11.49 -14.76
N ASN A 79 10.24 12.35 -14.59
CA ASN A 79 10.30 13.24 -13.44
C ASN A 79 9.52 14.54 -13.66
N ASP A 80 9.41 14.99 -14.92
CA ASP A 80 8.78 16.25 -15.25
C ASP A 80 7.96 16.16 -16.54
N SER A 81 6.90 16.94 -16.63
CA SER A 81 6.04 17.00 -17.81
C SER A 81 6.74 17.56 -19.06
N SER A 82 7.85 18.26 -18.92
CA SER A 82 8.67 18.72 -20.04
C SER A 82 9.47 17.60 -20.71
N GLN A 83 9.62 16.46 -20.07
CA GLN A 83 10.30 15.28 -20.62
C GLN A 83 9.41 14.51 -21.58
N PHE A 84 8.95 15.15 -22.66
CA PHE A 84 8.08 14.49 -23.64
C PHE A 84 8.81 13.59 -24.63
N ALA A 85 10.02 13.94 -24.94
CA ALA A 85 10.61 13.44 -26.19
C ALA A 85 11.42 12.17 -26.00
N LEU A 86 11.77 11.75 -24.82
CA LEU A 86 12.61 10.55 -24.68
C LEU A 86 12.81 10.04 -23.31
N PRO A 87 13.37 8.85 -23.35
CA PRO A 87 12.58 7.78 -22.79
C PRO A 87 12.48 8.03 -21.34
N VAL A 88 11.41 8.55 -21.09
CA VAL A 88 10.67 8.12 -19.98
C VAL A 88 11.07 6.69 -19.81
N ARG A 89 11.67 6.33 -18.70
CA ARG A 89 12.08 4.98 -18.47
C ARG A 89 10.89 4.05 -18.60
N ARG A 90 11.06 3.06 -19.44
CA ARG A 90 10.08 2.00 -19.56
C ARG A 90 10.44 0.91 -18.57
N TYR A 91 9.60 0.68 -17.60
CA TYR A 91 9.68 -0.48 -16.74
C TYR A 91 8.81 -1.59 -17.33
N THR A 92 9.46 -2.53 -17.99
CA THR A 92 8.79 -3.73 -18.54
C THR A 92 8.60 -4.80 -17.48
N MET A 93 9.43 -4.78 -16.47
CA MET A 93 9.36 -5.69 -15.33
C MET A 93 9.77 -4.93 -14.09
N PRO A 94 9.24 -5.32 -12.97
CA PRO A 94 9.81 -4.89 -11.73
C PRO A 94 11.21 -5.48 -11.61
N ILE A 95 12.19 -4.76 -12.09
CA ILE A 95 13.58 -5.00 -11.71
C ILE A 95 13.72 -4.86 -10.19
N GLN A 96 12.67 -4.41 -9.55
CA GLN A 96 12.61 -4.13 -8.14
C GLN A 96 11.46 -4.89 -7.49
N TYR A 97 11.74 -5.45 -6.38
CA TYR A 97 11.06 -6.46 -5.57
C TYR A 97 9.56 -6.29 -5.32
N HIS A 98 8.94 -5.16 -5.65
CA HIS A 98 7.67 -4.79 -5.08
C HIS A 98 6.57 -4.40 -6.06
N ALA A 99 6.87 -4.35 -7.33
CA ALA A 99 5.85 -3.98 -8.29
C ALA A 99 5.02 -5.20 -8.70
N LEU A 100 3.71 -5.06 -8.59
CA LEU A 100 2.71 -5.92 -9.23
C LEU A 100 2.82 -7.43 -8.96
N GLY A 101 2.62 -7.84 -7.72
CA GLY A 101 2.30 -9.24 -7.45
C GLY A 101 1.03 -9.66 -8.19
N HIS A 102 1.05 -10.82 -8.83
CA HIS A 102 -0.11 -11.43 -9.49
C HIS A 102 -0.77 -12.45 -8.57
N GLY A 103 -2.05 -12.70 -8.78
CA GLY A 103 -2.79 -13.70 -8.05
C GLY A 103 -3.85 -13.13 -7.12
N VAL A 104 -4.63 -14.02 -6.55
CA VAL A 104 -5.63 -13.68 -5.52
C VAL A 104 -4.91 -13.20 -4.27
N GLY A 105 -5.34 -12.06 -3.72
CA GLY A 105 -4.64 -11.35 -2.66
C GLY A 105 -3.69 -10.26 -3.17
N GLY A 106 -3.38 -10.23 -4.47
CA GLY A 106 -2.57 -9.20 -5.11
C GLY A 106 -1.17 -9.07 -4.51
N ALA A 107 -0.65 -7.85 -4.45
CA ALA A 107 0.67 -7.56 -3.90
C ALA A 107 0.82 -7.96 -2.41
N ALA A 108 -0.27 -8.14 -1.67
CA ALA A 108 -0.22 -8.63 -0.29
C ALA A 108 0.27 -10.08 -0.14
N GLN A 109 0.40 -10.83 -1.22
CA GLN A 109 1.13 -12.09 -1.20
C GLN A 109 2.64 -11.90 -0.96
N HIS A 110 3.18 -10.71 -1.25
CA HIS A 110 4.61 -10.44 -1.37
C HIS A 110 5.07 -9.24 -0.54
N TYR A 111 4.35 -8.81 0.48
CA TYR A 111 4.72 -7.70 1.37
C TYR A 111 5.25 -8.21 2.72
N GLY A 112 5.88 -7.32 3.47
CA GLY A 112 6.51 -7.69 4.75
C GLY A 112 5.57 -7.82 5.94
N GLY A 113 4.29 -7.55 5.78
CA GLY A 113 3.32 -7.61 6.87
C GLY A 113 3.27 -6.36 7.75
N THR A 114 3.95 -5.29 7.37
CA THR A 114 3.95 -4.01 8.08
C THR A 114 2.56 -3.38 8.06
N MET A 115 2.09 -2.95 9.22
CA MET A 115 0.85 -2.20 9.41
C MET A 115 1.10 -1.04 10.38
N GLY A 116 0.21 -0.05 10.36
CA GLY A 116 0.28 1.11 11.25
C GLY A 116 -0.87 2.05 10.94
N ARG A 117 -1.54 2.54 11.97
CA ARG A 117 -2.60 3.54 11.81
C ARG A 117 -2.00 4.89 11.47
N GLN A 118 -2.64 5.63 10.57
CA GLN A 118 -2.32 7.03 10.36
C GLN A 118 -2.77 7.86 11.56
N GLY A 119 -1.95 8.81 11.95
CA GLY A 119 -2.31 9.74 13.01
C GLY A 119 -3.49 10.66 12.64
N PRO A 120 -4.26 11.11 13.64
CA PRO A 120 -5.44 11.96 13.41
C PRO A 120 -5.16 13.19 12.55
N TRP A 121 -4.02 13.85 12.73
CA TRP A 121 -3.64 15.03 11.96
C TRP A 121 -3.49 14.76 10.44
N GLY A 122 -3.20 13.55 10.03
CA GLY A 122 -3.15 13.17 8.62
C GLY A 122 -4.50 13.29 7.91
N TYR A 123 -5.60 13.27 8.66
CA TYR A 123 -6.96 13.46 8.13
C TYR A 123 -7.32 14.94 7.94
N HIS A 124 -6.61 15.85 8.61
CA HIS A 124 -6.87 17.29 8.63
C HIS A 124 -5.64 18.12 8.29
N MET A 125 -4.81 17.64 7.38
CA MET A 125 -3.52 18.28 7.12
C MET A 125 -3.66 19.72 6.60
N LEU A 126 -4.60 19.96 5.68
CA LEU A 126 -4.85 21.31 5.17
C LEU A 126 -5.38 22.25 6.28
N SER A 127 -6.36 21.80 7.05
CA SER A 127 -6.93 22.60 8.17
C SER A 127 -5.93 22.82 9.28
N SER A 128 -5.04 21.85 9.56
CA SER A 128 -4.05 21.96 10.63
C SER A 128 -2.88 22.87 10.27
N VAL A 129 -2.42 22.84 9.04
CA VAL A 129 -1.21 23.56 8.59
C VAL A 129 -1.55 24.89 7.93
N GLY A 130 -2.63 24.93 7.18
CA GLY A 130 -3.06 26.08 6.38
C GLY A 130 -2.37 26.18 5.01
N LYS A 131 -3.15 26.58 4.00
CA LYS A 131 -2.73 26.60 2.60
C LYS A 131 -1.49 27.45 2.34
N THR A 132 -1.34 28.58 3.03
CA THR A 132 -0.17 29.47 2.88
C THR A 132 1.11 28.77 3.29
N THR A 133 1.13 28.12 4.44
CA THR A 133 2.30 27.37 4.92
C THR A 133 2.63 26.21 4.00
N LEU A 134 1.60 25.44 3.60
CA LEU A 134 1.74 24.35 2.64
C LEU A 134 2.40 24.81 1.33
N ASN A 135 1.89 25.87 0.72
CA ASN A 135 2.45 26.40 -0.53
C ASN A 135 3.88 26.98 -0.36
N THR A 136 4.22 27.48 0.82
CA THR A 136 5.58 27.98 1.10
C THR A 136 6.60 26.84 1.13
N ILE A 137 6.24 25.74 1.76
CA ILE A 137 7.11 24.57 1.92
C ILE A 137 7.07 23.66 0.69
N ASN A 138 5.89 23.49 0.10
CA ASN A 138 5.64 22.62 -1.05
C ASN A 138 4.98 23.44 -2.18
N PRO A 139 5.76 24.12 -3.05
CA PRO A 139 5.21 24.90 -4.15
C PRO A 139 4.26 24.10 -5.03
N GLN A 140 3.13 24.70 -5.41
CA GLN A 140 2.03 24.03 -6.11
C GLN A 140 1.40 22.88 -5.30
N ASP A 141 1.37 23.06 -3.99
CA ASP A 141 0.75 22.13 -3.08
C ASP A 141 -0.71 21.83 -3.45
N ASP A 142 -1.05 20.57 -3.39
CA ASP A 142 -2.37 20.04 -3.71
C ASP A 142 -2.97 19.21 -2.56
N THR A 143 -2.57 19.57 -1.33
CA THR A 143 -3.05 18.91 -0.11
C THR A 143 -4.47 19.33 0.24
N TYR A 144 -5.27 18.38 0.69
CA TYR A 144 -6.63 18.55 1.18
C TYR A 144 -6.84 17.76 2.46
N ASP A 145 -7.92 18.06 3.16
CA ASP A 145 -8.39 17.23 4.25
C ASP A 145 -9.13 16.00 3.72
N TRP A 146 -9.09 14.94 4.49
CA TRP A 146 -9.96 13.80 4.24
C TRP A 146 -11.42 14.21 4.51
N PRO A 147 -12.40 13.55 3.85
CA PRO A 147 -13.82 13.81 4.08
C PRO A 147 -14.32 13.29 5.44
N LEU A 148 -13.45 12.69 6.21
CA LEU A 148 -13.72 12.08 7.50
C LEU A 148 -12.64 12.42 8.51
N THR A 149 -13.06 12.57 9.76
CA THR A 149 -12.15 12.61 10.89
C THR A 149 -11.60 11.23 11.23
N TYR A 150 -10.50 11.18 11.97
CA TYR A 150 -9.96 9.93 12.51
C TYR A 150 -11.02 9.18 13.35
N ALA A 151 -11.76 9.88 14.20
CA ALA A 151 -12.80 9.28 15.04
C ALA A 151 -13.93 8.63 14.22
N GLN A 152 -14.30 9.23 13.09
CA GLN A 152 -15.28 8.64 12.15
C GLN A 152 -14.71 7.44 11.39
N TYR A 153 -13.40 7.38 11.22
CA TYR A 153 -12.71 6.34 10.48
C TYR A 153 -12.25 5.16 11.35
N GLU A 154 -12.02 5.40 12.64
CA GLU A 154 -11.51 4.44 13.61
C GLU A 154 -12.32 3.12 13.70
N PRO A 155 -13.67 3.12 13.68
CA PRO A 155 -14.42 1.87 13.70
C PRO A 155 -14.11 0.93 12.53
N TYR A 156 -13.76 1.49 11.36
CA TYR A 156 -13.36 0.70 10.20
C TYR A 156 -11.94 0.13 10.34
N TYR A 157 -11.05 0.81 11.09
CA TYR A 157 -9.78 0.23 11.50
C TYR A 157 -9.98 -1.02 12.34
N VAL A 158 -10.87 -0.97 13.33
CA VAL A 158 -11.19 -2.11 14.20
C VAL A 158 -11.67 -3.30 13.39
N GLU A 159 -12.60 -3.11 12.46
CA GLU A 159 -13.10 -4.20 11.60
C GLU A 159 -12.00 -4.76 10.68
N TRP A 160 -11.18 -3.89 10.10
CA TRP A 160 -10.05 -4.30 9.27
C TRP A 160 -9.03 -5.13 10.07
N GLU A 161 -8.65 -4.66 11.23
CA GLU A 161 -7.68 -5.32 12.11
C GLU A 161 -8.18 -6.69 12.58
N LYS A 162 -9.47 -6.76 12.89
CA LYS A 162 -10.17 -8.02 13.25
C LYS A 162 -10.17 -9.01 12.09
N ALA A 163 -10.55 -8.57 10.90
CA ALA A 163 -10.60 -9.45 9.74
C ALA A 163 -9.25 -10.09 9.42
N HIS A 164 -8.17 -9.34 9.65
CA HIS A 164 -6.84 -9.74 9.25
C HIS A 164 -5.98 -10.30 10.40
N GLY A 165 -6.48 -10.22 11.65
CA GLY A 165 -5.75 -10.72 12.83
C GLY A 165 -4.45 -9.96 13.03
N LEU A 166 -4.53 -8.62 13.09
CA LEU A 166 -3.36 -7.80 13.35
C LEU A 166 -2.88 -7.98 14.79
N CYS A 167 -1.56 -8.01 14.94
CA CYS A 167 -0.89 -8.09 16.23
C CYS A 167 -0.16 -6.78 16.54
N GLY A 168 -0.21 -6.38 17.81
CA GLY A 168 0.40 -5.15 18.28
C GLY A 168 0.08 -4.84 19.73
N THR A 169 0.59 -3.73 20.22
CA THR A 169 0.33 -3.25 21.57
C THR A 169 -0.88 -2.33 21.57
N TYR A 170 -1.74 -2.49 22.54
CA TYR A 170 -2.89 -1.64 22.75
C TYR A 170 -2.50 -0.31 23.39
N ASN A 171 -2.90 0.76 22.78
CA ASN A 171 -2.93 2.06 23.39
C ASN A 171 -4.38 2.49 23.62
N GLY A 172 -4.90 2.14 24.78
CA GLY A 172 -6.31 2.29 25.14
C GLY A 172 -6.69 3.63 25.73
N SER A 173 -5.89 4.67 25.54
CA SER A 173 -6.27 5.98 26.08
C SER A 173 -7.36 6.65 25.25
N PRO A 174 -8.61 6.69 25.70
CA PRO A 174 -9.69 7.34 24.95
C PRO A 174 -9.69 8.87 25.12
N THR A 175 -8.72 9.44 25.82
CA THR A 175 -8.74 10.85 26.23
C THR A 175 -8.72 11.83 25.07
N ASN A 176 -8.20 11.41 23.93
CA ASN A 176 -8.02 12.29 22.77
C ASN A 176 -8.95 11.98 21.60
N SER A 177 -9.82 10.97 21.72
CA SER A 177 -10.71 10.56 20.63
C SER A 177 -11.61 11.67 20.10
N ALA A 178 -12.15 12.47 21.01
CA ALA A 178 -13.05 13.57 20.66
C ALA A 178 -12.35 14.71 19.90
N ASN A 179 -11.04 14.81 20.04
CA ASN A 179 -10.22 15.87 19.46
C ASN A 179 -9.35 15.40 18.29
N ASP A 180 -9.49 14.14 17.86
CA ASP A 180 -8.64 13.56 16.81
C ASP A 180 -7.14 13.73 17.08
N GLN A 181 -6.72 13.61 18.33
CA GLN A 181 -5.34 13.80 18.74
C GLN A 181 -4.67 12.48 19.10
N TYR A 182 -3.35 12.48 19.07
CA TYR A 182 -2.57 11.37 19.58
C TYR A 182 -2.71 11.25 21.09
N SER A 183 -2.64 10.03 21.56
CA SER A 183 -2.44 9.68 22.94
C SER A 183 -1.10 8.98 23.06
N ASP A 184 -0.19 9.47 23.89
CA ASP A 184 1.10 8.85 24.13
C ASP A 184 1.89 8.51 22.84
N HIS A 185 1.92 9.43 21.89
CA HIS A 185 2.60 9.30 20.59
C HIS A 185 2.09 8.12 19.73
N TYR A 186 0.84 7.71 19.95
CA TYR A 186 0.18 6.68 19.15
C TYR A 186 -1.30 7.04 18.96
N PRO A 187 -1.90 6.77 17.79
CA PRO A 187 -3.31 7.04 17.57
C PRO A 187 -4.20 6.31 18.58
N TRP A 188 -5.19 7.02 19.11
CA TRP A 188 -6.20 6.44 19.97
C TRP A 188 -6.88 5.22 19.34
N MET A 189 -7.21 4.23 20.17
CA MET A 189 -7.86 2.99 19.75
C MET A 189 -9.04 2.67 20.67
N SER A 190 -10.21 2.38 20.09
CA SER A 190 -11.38 1.92 20.82
C SER A 190 -11.30 0.46 21.25
N HIS A 191 -10.43 -0.32 20.61
CA HIS A 191 -10.28 -1.75 20.85
C HIS A 191 -8.80 -2.15 20.76
N PRO A 192 -8.30 -3.06 21.63
CA PRO A 192 -6.96 -3.61 21.48
C PRO A 192 -6.80 -4.38 20.18
N TYR A 193 -5.56 -4.52 19.70
CA TYR A 193 -5.28 -5.45 18.61
C TYR A 193 -5.74 -6.86 18.97
N TRP A 194 -6.15 -7.63 17.99
CA TRP A 194 -6.73 -8.96 18.18
C TRP A 194 -5.72 -10.00 18.61
N LEU A 195 -4.45 -9.75 18.34
CA LEU A 195 -3.35 -10.63 18.70
C LEU A 195 -2.24 -9.84 19.43
N PRO A 196 -1.54 -10.50 20.38
CA PRO A 196 -0.39 -9.86 21.02
C PRO A 196 0.75 -9.63 20.04
N PRO A 197 1.66 -8.68 20.33
CA PRO A 197 2.83 -8.45 19.49
C PRO A 197 3.73 -9.68 19.47
N HIS A 198 4.55 -9.78 18.42
CA HIS A 198 5.62 -10.77 18.37
C HIS A 198 6.72 -10.47 19.40
N PRO A 199 7.48 -11.49 19.85
CA PRO A 199 8.70 -11.27 20.61
C PRO A 199 9.67 -10.37 19.85
N LEU A 200 10.31 -9.44 20.57
CA LEU A 200 11.25 -8.51 19.94
C LEU A 200 12.56 -9.21 19.58
N THR A 201 13.10 -8.88 18.42
CA THR A 201 14.46 -9.29 18.03
C THR A 201 15.51 -8.60 18.93
N PRO A 202 16.72 -9.16 19.07
CA PRO A 202 17.79 -8.51 19.84
C PRO A 202 18.08 -7.07 19.38
N VAL A 203 18.06 -6.81 18.08
CA VAL A 203 18.26 -5.46 17.56
C VAL A 203 17.08 -4.54 17.88
N ALA A 204 15.85 -5.06 17.85
CA ALA A 204 14.68 -4.31 18.28
C ALA A 204 14.75 -3.93 19.78
N GLN A 205 15.23 -4.85 20.63
CA GLN A 205 15.46 -4.57 22.05
C GLN A 205 16.54 -3.49 22.27
N MET A 206 17.63 -3.54 21.49
CA MET A 206 18.66 -2.49 21.53
C MET A 206 18.09 -1.13 21.07
N PHE A 207 17.29 -1.14 20.01
CA PHE A 207 16.60 0.06 19.51
C PHE A 207 15.61 0.62 20.54
N GLN A 208 14.80 -0.25 21.17
CA GLN A 208 13.88 0.13 22.23
C GLN A 208 14.61 0.82 23.40
N THR A 209 15.69 0.20 23.89
CA THR A 209 16.49 0.74 24.98
C THR A 209 17.12 2.10 24.61
N ALA A 210 17.67 2.19 23.41
CA ALA A 210 18.32 3.41 22.94
C ALA A 210 17.33 4.56 22.74
N THR A 211 16.17 4.29 22.16
CA THR A 211 15.13 5.29 21.92
C THR A 211 14.50 5.76 23.22
N GLN A 212 14.26 4.88 24.19
CA GLN A 212 13.82 5.27 25.54
C GLN A 212 14.86 6.18 26.24
N ALA A 213 16.14 5.87 26.13
CA ALA A 213 17.21 6.70 26.69
C ALA A 213 17.30 8.09 26.04
N LEU A 214 16.83 8.23 24.81
CA LEU A 214 16.70 9.52 24.10
C LEU A 214 15.38 10.24 24.39
N GLY A 215 14.50 9.67 25.21
CA GLY A 215 13.22 10.25 25.57
C GLY A 215 12.09 9.96 24.58
N TYR A 216 12.26 9.03 23.63
CA TYR A 216 11.22 8.59 22.73
C TYR A 216 10.35 7.49 23.35
N HIS A 217 9.17 7.22 22.76
CA HIS A 217 8.15 6.29 23.21
C HIS A 217 8.05 5.07 22.30
N PRO A 218 9.01 4.12 22.35
CA PRO A 218 9.01 2.97 21.49
C PRO A 218 7.90 1.97 21.87
N PHE A 219 7.32 1.33 20.86
CA PHE A 219 6.34 0.27 21.00
C PHE A 219 6.56 -0.84 19.97
N PRO A 220 6.12 -2.09 20.25
CA PRO A 220 6.20 -3.19 19.28
C PRO A 220 5.48 -2.84 17.98
N HIS A 221 6.13 -3.09 16.86
CA HIS A 221 5.60 -2.82 15.54
C HIS A 221 4.29 -3.56 15.27
N VAL A 222 3.33 -2.87 14.67
CA VAL A 222 2.05 -3.47 14.28
C VAL A 222 2.24 -4.32 13.03
N SER A 223 1.88 -5.59 13.16
CA SER A 223 2.15 -6.58 12.12
C SER A 223 0.88 -7.33 11.70
N ALA A 224 0.79 -7.63 10.42
CA ALA A 224 -0.23 -8.51 9.86
C ALA A 224 0.28 -9.97 9.71
N LEU A 225 1.23 -10.36 10.53
CA LEU A 225 1.70 -11.73 10.70
C LEU A 225 1.06 -12.29 11.97
N ALA A 226 0.12 -13.22 11.87
CA ALA A 226 -0.56 -13.73 13.06
C ALA A 226 0.45 -14.28 14.08
N SER A 227 0.48 -13.72 15.30
CA SER A 227 1.43 -14.13 16.34
C SER A 227 1.02 -15.39 17.08
N GLN A 228 -0.24 -15.79 16.97
CA GLN A 228 -0.81 -17.03 17.51
C GLN A 228 -1.97 -17.50 16.62
N PRO A 229 -2.49 -18.75 16.80
CA PRO A 229 -3.66 -19.21 16.07
C PRO A 229 -4.84 -18.24 16.24
N TYR A 230 -5.54 -17.94 15.17
CA TYR A 230 -6.62 -16.95 15.18
C TYR A 230 -7.77 -17.37 14.26
N THR A 231 -8.99 -17.16 14.67
CA THR A 231 -10.17 -17.29 13.80
C THR A 231 -10.86 -15.93 13.72
N ASN A 232 -10.96 -15.39 12.51
CA ASN A 232 -11.53 -14.06 12.28
C ASN A 232 -13.07 -14.07 12.30
N GLN A 233 -13.71 -12.87 12.17
CA GLN A 233 -15.16 -12.72 12.17
C GLN A 233 -15.87 -13.48 11.04
N TYR A 234 -15.16 -13.89 10.01
CA TYR A 234 -15.71 -14.68 8.90
C TYR A 234 -15.58 -16.19 9.11
N GLY A 235 -15.09 -16.63 10.29
CA GLY A 235 -14.87 -18.04 10.57
C GLY A 235 -13.66 -18.65 9.84
N VAL A 236 -12.74 -17.82 9.35
CA VAL A 236 -11.50 -18.29 8.73
C VAL A 236 -10.42 -18.40 9.79
N THR A 237 -9.92 -19.62 9.99
CA THR A 237 -8.83 -19.91 10.91
C THR A 237 -7.49 -19.79 10.21
N VAL A 238 -6.54 -19.14 10.87
CA VAL A 238 -5.18 -18.93 10.38
C VAL A 238 -4.15 -19.50 11.35
N ASN A 239 -3.08 -20.01 10.77
CA ASN A 239 -1.94 -20.50 11.54
C ASN A 239 -1.06 -19.34 12.02
N PRO A 240 -0.33 -19.52 13.11
CA PRO A 240 0.62 -18.53 13.57
C PRO A 240 1.85 -18.46 12.66
N CYS A 241 2.53 -17.33 12.70
CA CYS A 241 3.88 -17.20 12.19
C CYS A 241 4.83 -18.07 13.03
N VAL A 242 5.68 -18.85 12.39
CA VAL A 242 6.69 -19.66 13.09
C VAL A 242 7.77 -18.80 13.71
N TYR A 243 8.02 -17.63 13.17
CA TYR A 243 8.88 -16.59 13.72
C TYR A 243 10.27 -17.09 14.19
N ASP A 244 10.81 -18.05 13.48
CA ASP A 244 12.07 -18.73 13.84
C ASP A 244 13.22 -18.43 12.85
N GLY A 245 12.96 -17.65 11.83
CA GLY A 245 13.92 -17.38 10.76
C GLY A 245 14.13 -18.53 9.79
N TYR A 246 13.44 -19.64 9.98
CA TYR A 246 13.53 -20.84 9.14
C TYR A 246 12.39 -20.97 8.13
N CYS A 247 11.40 -20.09 8.18
CA CYS A 247 10.39 -20.04 7.15
C CYS A 247 11.02 -19.63 5.80
N GLY A 248 10.38 -20.01 4.72
CA GLY A 248 10.84 -19.98 3.33
C GLY A 248 11.41 -18.72 2.73
N GLY A 249 11.92 -17.83 3.53
CA GLY A 249 12.54 -16.60 3.08
C GLY A 249 11.86 -15.35 3.65
N PRO A 250 12.32 -14.16 3.23
CA PRO A 250 11.70 -12.91 3.64
C PRO A 250 10.20 -12.90 3.34
N CYS A 251 9.40 -12.34 4.23
CA CYS A 251 7.96 -12.21 4.04
C CYS A 251 7.57 -11.58 2.71
N ASP A 252 8.46 -10.76 2.14
CA ASP A 252 8.29 -10.13 0.83
C ASP A 252 8.18 -11.13 -0.33
N TYR A 253 8.54 -12.38 -0.14
CA TYR A 253 8.45 -13.37 -1.19
C TYR A 253 7.27 -14.30 -1.05
N ALA A 254 6.98 -14.77 0.17
CA ALA A 254 5.94 -15.76 0.40
C ALA A 254 5.62 -15.91 1.90
N CYS A 255 4.61 -16.71 2.22
CA CYS A 255 4.32 -17.16 3.58
C CYS A 255 3.79 -18.59 3.53
N GLU A 256 4.64 -19.57 3.84
CA GLU A 256 4.30 -20.99 3.78
C GLU A 256 3.31 -21.45 4.85
N THR A 257 3.16 -20.69 5.95
CA THR A 257 2.19 -21.01 7.02
C THR A 257 0.82 -20.34 6.81
N GLY A 258 0.73 -19.37 5.87
CA GLY A 258 -0.47 -18.55 5.72
C GLY A 258 -0.68 -17.53 6.85
N ALA A 259 0.27 -17.38 7.77
CA ALA A 259 0.21 -16.42 8.87
C ALA A 259 0.14 -14.98 8.39
N LYS A 260 0.78 -14.66 7.26
CA LYS A 260 0.76 -13.33 6.66
C LYS A 260 -0.59 -13.03 6.04
N ALA A 261 -1.25 -11.98 6.52
CA ALA A 261 -2.58 -11.62 6.10
C ALA A 261 -2.61 -11.12 4.63
N ASN A 262 -3.55 -11.62 3.89
CA ASN A 262 -3.98 -11.15 2.57
C ASN A 262 -5.39 -11.68 2.27
N ALA A 263 -6.01 -11.22 1.21
CA ALA A 263 -7.39 -11.60 0.89
C ALA A 263 -7.55 -13.12 0.66
N ALA A 264 -6.58 -13.77 0.03
CA ALA A 264 -6.67 -15.20 -0.29
C ALA A 264 -6.80 -16.08 0.97
N TYR A 265 -6.24 -15.63 2.12
CA TYR A 265 -6.18 -16.42 3.35
C TYR A 265 -7.03 -15.84 4.49
N ARG A 266 -7.69 -14.69 4.31
CA ARG A 266 -8.49 -14.03 5.35
C ARG A 266 -9.96 -13.85 5.00
N THR A 267 -10.25 -13.42 3.80
CA THR A 267 -11.60 -12.99 3.41
C THR A 267 -12.20 -13.86 2.30
N ILE A 268 -11.50 -14.06 1.21
CA ILE A 268 -11.97 -14.85 0.04
C ILE A 268 -12.43 -16.26 0.39
N PRO A 269 -11.79 -17.02 1.33
CA PRO A 269 -12.33 -18.34 1.70
C PRO A 269 -13.77 -18.31 2.24
N ALA A 270 -14.16 -17.24 2.95
CA ALA A 270 -15.53 -17.07 3.43
C ALA A 270 -16.48 -16.68 2.28
N ALA A 271 -16.06 -15.77 1.39
CA ALA A 271 -16.82 -15.43 0.20
C ALA A 271 -17.12 -16.66 -0.66
N MET A 272 -16.13 -17.50 -0.89
CA MET A 272 -16.29 -18.74 -1.67
C MET A 272 -17.27 -19.73 -1.04
N LYS A 273 -17.30 -19.82 0.30
CA LYS A 273 -18.24 -20.67 1.04
C LYS A 273 -19.69 -20.16 1.01
N SER A 274 -19.93 -18.89 0.70
CA SER A 274 -21.27 -18.30 0.69
C SER A 274 -22.16 -18.77 -0.47
N ASN A 275 -21.59 -19.37 -1.50
CA ASN A 275 -22.23 -19.70 -2.80
C ASN A 275 -22.74 -18.46 -3.58
N ASN A 276 -22.35 -17.26 -3.16
CA ASN A 276 -22.71 -16.00 -3.82
C ASN A 276 -21.51 -15.32 -4.47
N PHE A 277 -20.32 -15.91 -4.39
CA PHE A 277 -19.10 -15.37 -4.95
C PHE A 277 -18.53 -16.30 -6.03
N THR A 278 -18.23 -15.74 -7.18
CA THR A 278 -17.49 -16.39 -8.27
C THR A 278 -16.12 -15.76 -8.43
N LEU A 279 -15.08 -16.57 -8.38
CA LEU A 279 -13.70 -16.15 -8.58
C LEU A 279 -13.26 -16.48 -10.01
N VAL A 280 -12.88 -15.45 -10.77
CA VAL A 280 -12.32 -15.56 -12.11
C VAL A 280 -10.84 -15.23 -12.06
N THR A 281 -9.99 -16.24 -12.22
CA THR A 281 -8.53 -16.12 -12.21
C THR A 281 -7.96 -16.10 -13.63
N ASN A 282 -6.68 -15.69 -13.76
CA ASN A 282 -6.00 -15.60 -15.06
C ASN A 282 -6.80 -14.78 -16.09
N ALA A 283 -7.35 -13.66 -15.63
CA ALA A 283 -8.22 -12.79 -16.40
C ALA A 283 -7.70 -11.35 -16.39
N TYR A 284 -7.31 -10.83 -17.56
CA TYR A 284 -6.77 -9.50 -17.71
C TYR A 284 -7.86 -8.49 -18.08
N ILE A 285 -8.29 -7.69 -17.11
CA ILE A 285 -9.26 -6.62 -17.32
C ILE A 285 -8.57 -5.50 -18.09
N TYR A 286 -9.13 -5.15 -19.27
CA TYR A 286 -8.54 -4.15 -20.15
C TYR A 286 -9.46 -2.97 -20.44
N ARG A 287 -10.78 -3.11 -20.25
CA ARG A 287 -11.76 -2.07 -20.57
C ARG A 287 -13.02 -2.18 -19.69
N LEU A 288 -13.65 -1.01 -19.45
CA LEU A 288 -15.01 -0.94 -18.92
C LEU A 288 -15.94 -0.39 -20.01
N ASP A 289 -17.12 -0.99 -20.14
CA ASP A 289 -18.17 -0.40 -20.96
C ASP A 289 -18.85 0.70 -20.14
N TYR A 290 -18.70 1.93 -20.57
CA TYR A 290 -19.18 3.11 -19.88
C TYR A 290 -20.21 3.87 -20.71
N ASN A 291 -21.39 4.08 -20.14
CA ASN A 291 -22.45 4.87 -20.74
C ASN A 291 -22.35 6.32 -20.28
N THR A 292 -21.92 7.21 -21.18
CA THR A 292 -21.74 8.64 -20.88
C THR A 292 -23.05 9.39 -20.66
N THR A 293 -24.18 8.87 -21.15
CA THR A 293 -25.50 9.49 -20.95
C THR A 293 -26.03 9.25 -19.55
N THR A 294 -25.85 8.03 -19.03
CA THR A 294 -26.29 7.65 -17.67
C THR A 294 -25.18 7.78 -16.65
N ASN A 295 -23.95 8.01 -17.06
CA ASN A 295 -22.74 8.00 -16.25
C ASN A 295 -22.56 6.69 -15.46
N GLN A 296 -22.84 5.58 -16.10
CA GLN A 296 -22.78 4.25 -15.48
C GLN A 296 -21.82 3.33 -16.22
N VAL A 297 -21.07 2.55 -15.46
CA VAL A 297 -20.37 1.37 -15.97
C VAL A 297 -21.39 0.24 -16.12
N THR A 298 -21.39 -0.44 -17.26
CA THR A 298 -22.36 -1.48 -17.59
C THR A 298 -21.74 -2.87 -17.67
N ALA A 299 -20.47 -2.96 -18.02
CA ALA A 299 -19.72 -4.23 -18.04
C ALA A 299 -18.21 -4.00 -17.84
N ALA A 300 -17.52 -5.04 -17.39
CA ALA A 300 -16.07 -5.16 -17.45
C ALA A 300 -15.67 -6.13 -18.56
N ARG A 301 -14.65 -5.76 -19.35
CA ARG A 301 -14.09 -6.60 -20.40
C ARG A 301 -12.73 -7.14 -19.98
N TYR A 302 -12.54 -8.44 -20.18
CA TYR A 302 -11.26 -9.06 -19.86
C TYR A 302 -10.87 -10.13 -20.89
N TYR A 303 -9.57 -10.37 -21.01
CA TYR A 303 -9.01 -11.50 -21.75
C TYR A 303 -8.83 -12.68 -20.79
N ASP A 304 -9.17 -13.88 -21.25
CA ASP A 304 -8.74 -15.10 -20.59
C ASP A 304 -7.31 -15.51 -21.03
N ALA A 305 -6.78 -16.59 -20.47
CA ALA A 305 -5.46 -17.10 -20.82
C ALA A 305 -5.35 -17.61 -22.26
N GLN A 306 -6.46 -17.88 -22.93
CA GLN A 306 -6.56 -18.31 -24.32
C GLN A 306 -6.72 -17.14 -25.30
N GLY A 307 -6.87 -15.91 -24.79
CA GLY A 307 -7.07 -14.71 -25.58
C GLY A 307 -8.51 -14.47 -26.02
N ASN A 308 -9.49 -15.18 -25.46
CA ASN A 308 -10.89 -14.85 -25.68
C ASN A 308 -11.27 -13.59 -24.91
N ILE A 309 -12.25 -12.87 -25.43
CA ILE A 309 -12.79 -11.66 -24.80
C ILE A 309 -14.05 -12.02 -24.04
N HIS A 310 -14.05 -11.76 -22.75
CA HIS A 310 -15.22 -11.89 -21.91
C HIS A 310 -15.80 -10.51 -21.60
N VAL A 311 -17.13 -10.44 -21.60
CA VAL A 311 -17.91 -9.26 -21.20
C VAL A 311 -18.71 -9.65 -19.97
N GLN A 312 -18.35 -9.06 -18.81
CA GLN A 312 -19.03 -9.30 -17.54
C GLN A 312 -19.96 -8.13 -17.20
N PRO A 313 -21.27 -8.25 -17.42
CA PRO A 313 -22.23 -7.25 -16.97
C PRO A 313 -22.38 -7.24 -15.46
N GLY A 314 -22.73 -6.09 -14.89
CA GLY A 314 -23.01 -5.94 -13.47
C GLY A 314 -23.79 -4.68 -13.13
N THR A 315 -24.43 -4.69 -11.97
CA THR A 315 -25.15 -3.51 -11.47
C THR A 315 -24.19 -2.50 -10.85
N VAL A 316 -23.19 -2.98 -10.09
CA VAL A 316 -22.16 -2.17 -9.40
C VAL A 316 -20.78 -2.70 -9.74
N PHE A 317 -19.82 -1.78 -9.85
CA PHE A 317 -18.42 -2.10 -10.09
C PHE A 317 -17.56 -1.55 -8.95
N PHE A 318 -16.75 -2.43 -8.37
CA PHE A 318 -15.78 -2.05 -7.34
C PHE A 318 -14.36 -2.20 -7.89
N ASN A 319 -13.61 -1.09 -7.95
CA ASN A 319 -12.23 -1.10 -8.39
C ASN A 319 -11.28 -1.21 -7.19
N GLY A 320 -10.74 -2.38 -6.98
CA GLY A 320 -9.69 -2.67 -5.99
C GLY A 320 -8.38 -3.12 -6.62
N MET A 321 -8.14 -2.71 -7.87
CA MET A 321 -6.86 -2.95 -8.54
C MET A 321 -5.72 -2.21 -7.82
N TRP A 322 -4.50 -2.64 -8.07
CA TRP A 322 -3.36 -2.00 -7.47
C TRP A 322 -2.97 -0.68 -8.17
N GLY A 323 -2.76 0.38 -7.37
CA GLY A 323 -2.08 1.62 -7.76
C GLY A 323 -2.55 2.21 -9.08
N TYR A 324 -1.63 2.53 -9.95
CA TYR A 324 -1.90 3.16 -11.24
C TYR A 324 -2.77 2.32 -12.21
N ASN A 325 -2.95 1.03 -11.96
CA ASN A 325 -3.87 0.22 -12.76
C ASN A 325 -5.32 0.65 -12.57
N MET A 326 -5.67 1.09 -11.36
CA MET A 326 -6.97 1.65 -11.07
C MET A 326 -7.23 2.90 -11.91
N ILE A 327 -6.22 3.76 -12.02
CA ILE A 327 -6.27 4.98 -12.84
C ILE A 327 -6.32 4.63 -14.33
N ARG A 328 -5.45 3.71 -14.76
CA ARG A 328 -5.34 3.32 -16.17
C ARG A 328 -6.67 2.80 -16.74
N ILE A 329 -7.33 1.91 -16.02
CA ILE A 329 -8.59 1.35 -16.49
C ILE A 329 -9.67 2.42 -16.67
N MET A 330 -9.70 3.43 -15.78
CA MET A 330 -10.62 4.55 -15.89
C MET A 330 -10.29 5.40 -17.12
N LEU A 331 -9.03 5.77 -17.31
CA LEU A 331 -8.59 6.56 -18.45
C LEU A 331 -8.85 5.85 -19.78
N LEU A 332 -8.53 4.56 -19.88
CA LEU A 332 -8.79 3.74 -21.07
C LEU A 332 -10.29 3.63 -21.39
N SER A 333 -11.14 3.70 -20.38
CA SER A 333 -12.58 3.51 -20.52
C SER A 333 -13.36 4.83 -20.57
N GLY A 334 -12.68 5.97 -20.46
CA GLY A 334 -13.32 7.28 -20.42
C GLY A 334 -14.13 7.55 -19.14
N VAL A 335 -13.82 6.85 -18.05
CA VAL A 335 -14.49 7.01 -16.75
C VAL A 335 -13.83 8.15 -15.98
N GLY A 336 -14.56 9.20 -15.69
CA GLY A 336 -14.07 10.41 -15.02
C GLY A 336 -13.35 11.37 -15.97
N VAL A 337 -12.83 12.46 -15.39
CA VAL A 337 -12.16 13.53 -16.14
C VAL A 337 -10.65 13.37 -16.00
N PRO A 338 -9.92 13.06 -17.09
CA PRO A 338 -8.47 12.93 -17.06
C PRO A 338 -7.80 14.20 -16.55
N TYR A 339 -6.80 14.05 -15.68
CA TYR A 339 -6.02 15.19 -15.21
C TYR A 339 -5.11 15.71 -16.31
N GLN A 340 -5.08 17.05 -16.45
CA GLN A 340 -4.21 17.76 -17.36
C GLN A 340 -3.48 18.88 -16.62
N TYR A 341 -2.15 18.78 -16.56
CA TYR A 341 -1.30 19.79 -15.97
C TYR A 341 -0.83 20.80 -17.03
N ASN A 342 -1.05 22.09 -16.75
CA ASN A 342 -0.51 23.18 -17.54
C ASN A 342 0.75 23.74 -16.88
N SER A 343 1.91 23.37 -17.39
CA SER A 343 3.20 23.81 -16.84
C SER A 343 3.46 25.31 -16.99
N GLY A 344 2.92 25.95 -18.01
CA GLY A 344 3.07 27.40 -18.23
C GLY A 344 2.28 28.23 -17.21
N ALA A 345 1.04 27.84 -16.94
CA ALA A 345 0.18 28.51 -15.96
C ALA A 345 0.33 27.95 -14.54
N GLN A 346 1.03 26.84 -14.36
CA GLN A 346 1.16 26.09 -13.11
C GLN A 346 -0.18 25.71 -12.47
N THR A 347 -1.13 25.31 -13.31
CA THR A 347 -2.49 24.92 -12.94
C THR A 347 -2.82 23.53 -13.47
N GLY A 348 -3.87 22.94 -12.96
CA GLY A 348 -4.35 21.66 -13.45
C GLY A 348 -5.86 21.58 -13.48
N THR A 349 -6.39 20.87 -14.47
CA THR A 349 -7.82 20.58 -14.61
C THR A 349 -8.04 19.09 -14.70
N GLY A 350 -9.25 18.65 -14.33
CA GLY A 350 -9.55 17.23 -14.24
C GLY A 350 -8.93 16.60 -12.99
N THR A 351 -9.09 15.31 -12.87
CA THR A 351 -9.00 14.74 -11.54
C THR A 351 -8.49 13.30 -11.51
N VAL A 352 -8.77 12.53 -12.56
CA VAL A 352 -8.28 11.16 -12.66
C VAL A 352 -6.79 11.20 -12.97
N GLY A 353 -5.98 10.77 -12.02
CA GLY A 353 -4.53 10.79 -12.08
C GLY A 353 -3.85 11.91 -11.28
N ARG A 354 -4.59 12.88 -10.72
CA ARG A 354 -4.06 14.10 -10.08
C ARG A 354 -3.47 13.83 -8.70
N GLY A 355 -2.32 14.44 -8.39
CA GLY A 355 -1.74 14.48 -7.06
C GLY A 355 -1.16 13.12 -6.63
N LEU A 356 -0.42 12.47 -7.53
CA LEU A 356 0.31 11.23 -7.22
C LEU A 356 1.35 11.50 -6.14
N THR A 357 1.39 10.65 -5.14
CA THR A 357 2.38 10.64 -4.07
C THR A 357 2.98 9.25 -3.90
N ASN A 358 4.11 9.18 -3.21
CA ASN A 358 4.79 7.95 -2.89
C ASN A 358 5.07 7.91 -1.39
N GLY A 359 4.38 7.06 -0.68
CA GLY A 359 4.66 6.83 0.74
C GLY A 359 5.74 5.76 0.90
N TYR A 360 6.57 5.81 1.90
CA TYR A 360 7.52 4.77 2.29
C TYR A 360 8.98 4.95 1.84
N LEU A 361 9.31 5.66 0.78
CA LEU A 361 10.71 5.76 0.38
C LEU A 361 11.20 7.20 0.42
N PRO A 362 12.24 7.48 1.20
CA PRO A 362 12.91 8.76 1.17
C PRO A 362 13.73 8.89 -0.14
N PRO A 363 14.09 10.09 -0.53
CA PRO A 363 15.05 10.31 -1.59
C PRO A 363 16.33 9.51 -1.35
N LYS A 364 16.90 8.95 -2.41
CA LYS A 364 18.14 8.17 -2.32
C LYS A 364 19.25 8.93 -1.59
N GLY A 365 19.94 8.23 -0.71
CA GLY A 365 21.07 8.82 0.05
C GLY A 365 20.67 9.51 1.34
N THR A 366 19.44 9.39 1.82
CA THR A 366 19.00 9.98 3.10
C THR A 366 19.03 9.00 4.28
N GLY A 367 19.41 7.75 4.07
CA GLY A 367 19.51 6.75 5.14
C GLY A 367 20.79 6.89 5.97
N VAL A 368 20.75 6.37 7.17
CA VAL A 368 21.92 6.19 8.04
C VAL A 368 22.13 4.70 8.25
N THR A 369 23.37 4.25 8.09
CA THR A 369 23.74 2.84 8.33
C THR A 369 24.84 2.77 9.39
N GLY A 370 24.89 1.66 10.11
CA GLY A 370 25.92 1.40 11.11
C GLY A 370 26.10 -0.10 11.32
N THR A 371 27.09 -0.48 12.11
CA THR A 371 27.36 -1.85 12.48
C THR A 371 27.17 -2.02 13.98
N LEU A 372 26.29 -2.94 14.38
CA LEU A 372 26.06 -3.32 15.78
C LEU A 372 26.74 -4.63 16.11
N ASN A 373 27.34 -4.71 17.28
CA ASN A 373 27.78 -5.96 17.88
C ASN A 373 26.61 -6.57 18.67
N ILE A 374 26.17 -7.76 18.27
CA ILE A 374 25.08 -8.50 18.91
C ILE A 374 25.57 -9.71 19.73
N GLY A 375 26.90 -9.84 19.94
CA GLY A 375 27.49 -10.79 20.85
C GLY A 375 27.47 -12.26 20.40
N GLY A 376 27.20 -12.55 19.14
CA GLY A 376 27.17 -13.93 18.62
C GLY A 376 25.99 -14.76 19.14
N ASN A 377 24.98 -14.12 19.71
CA ASN A 377 23.76 -14.82 20.13
C ASN A 377 23.04 -15.39 18.92
N SER A 378 22.51 -16.60 19.08
CA SER A 378 21.70 -17.23 18.04
C SER A 378 20.56 -16.28 17.70
N TYR A 379 20.56 -15.85 16.47
CA TYR A 379 19.69 -14.81 15.99
C TYR A 379 18.55 -15.46 15.24
N ALA A 380 17.44 -15.63 15.89
CA ALA A 380 16.19 -15.87 15.18
C ALA A 380 15.82 -14.55 14.49
N ALA A 381 16.24 -14.39 13.26
CA ALA A 381 15.83 -13.27 12.45
C ALA A 381 14.39 -13.52 12.06
N GLY A 382 13.47 -12.81 12.71
CA GLY A 382 12.12 -12.70 12.17
C GLY A 382 12.22 -12.16 10.74
N ASN A 383 11.70 -12.89 9.80
CA ASN A 383 11.60 -12.42 8.42
C ASN A 383 10.32 -11.61 8.29
N GLY A 384 10.44 -10.32 8.06
CA GLY A 384 9.32 -9.41 7.97
C GLY A 384 9.20 -8.44 9.14
N SER A 385 8.06 -7.79 9.30
CA SER A 385 7.84 -6.74 10.31
C SER A 385 7.65 -7.24 11.74
N GLY A 386 7.38 -8.54 11.92
CA GLY A 386 7.23 -9.13 13.25
C GLY A 386 8.50 -8.93 14.08
N GLY A 387 8.35 -8.58 15.35
CA GLY A 387 9.45 -8.39 16.30
C GLY A 387 10.28 -7.12 16.11
N SER A 388 9.84 -6.19 15.27
CA SER A 388 10.37 -4.84 15.18
C SER A 388 9.80 -3.95 16.30
N VAL A 389 10.42 -2.78 16.46
CA VAL A 389 9.96 -1.69 17.34
C VAL A 389 9.84 -0.42 16.51
N ASP A 390 8.81 0.35 16.79
CA ASP A 390 8.54 1.65 16.18
C ASP A 390 8.64 2.78 17.19
N ILE A 391 8.96 3.97 16.71
CA ILE A 391 8.70 5.25 17.36
C ILE A 391 7.90 6.16 16.41
N TYR A 392 6.89 6.85 16.95
CA TYR A 392 6.07 7.83 16.22
C TYR A 392 6.36 9.26 16.66
N ASP A 393 7.16 9.44 17.72
CA ASP A 393 7.54 10.77 18.25
C ASP A 393 8.01 11.73 17.17
N LEU A 394 8.81 11.24 16.21
CA LEU A 394 9.32 12.08 15.13
C LEU A 394 8.24 12.48 14.12
N MET A 395 7.09 11.82 14.11
CA MET A 395 5.92 12.26 13.35
C MET A 395 5.23 13.42 14.02
N ASP A 396 4.99 13.32 15.33
CA ASP A 396 4.31 14.32 16.12
C ASP A 396 5.16 15.57 16.30
N ASP A 397 6.40 15.40 16.75
CA ASP A 397 7.33 16.50 17.05
C ASP A 397 7.62 17.38 15.83
N ASN A 398 7.48 16.82 14.63
CA ASN A 398 7.83 17.52 13.39
C ASN A 398 6.61 17.84 12.52
N PHE A 399 5.39 17.66 13.01
CA PHE A 399 4.21 17.91 12.20
C PHE A 399 4.04 19.39 11.84
N VAL A 400 4.10 20.28 12.81
CA VAL A 400 4.10 21.74 12.60
C VAL A 400 4.98 22.40 13.66
N THR A 401 6.29 22.25 13.56
CA THR A 401 7.20 22.89 14.50
C THR A 401 7.65 24.22 13.95
N PRO A 402 7.51 25.34 14.70
CA PRO A 402 7.99 26.64 14.25
C PRO A 402 9.48 26.61 13.91
N GLY A 403 9.84 27.17 12.76
CA GLY A 403 11.23 27.22 12.28
C GLY A 403 11.71 25.99 11.50
N GLN A 404 10.88 24.97 11.34
CA GLN A 404 11.17 23.87 10.42
C GLN A 404 10.77 24.24 8.99
N ASN A 405 11.53 23.69 8.04
CA ASN A 405 11.29 23.88 6.61
C ASN A 405 10.58 22.68 5.97
N PHE A 406 9.93 21.85 6.78
CA PHE A 406 9.10 20.71 6.34
C PHE A 406 7.93 20.50 7.29
N ILE A 407 6.93 19.77 6.80
CA ILE A 407 5.70 19.43 7.50
C ILE A 407 5.64 17.91 7.63
N GLY A 408 5.11 17.44 8.76
CA GLY A 408 5.08 16.04 9.11
C GLY A 408 6.46 15.53 9.50
N GLY A 409 6.52 14.30 9.87
CA GLY A 409 7.74 13.64 10.30
C GLY A 409 7.80 12.22 9.77
N SER A 410 8.38 11.35 10.56
CA SER A 410 8.61 9.98 10.16
C SER A 410 8.40 9.02 11.31
N GLN A 411 7.73 7.91 11.00
CA GLN A 411 7.91 6.69 11.77
C GLN A 411 9.35 6.19 11.56
N ILE A 412 10.03 5.79 12.62
CA ILE A 412 11.28 5.04 12.54
C ILE A 412 11.04 3.64 13.10
N SER A 413 11.37 2.65 12.31
CA SER A 413 11.17 1.24 12.66
C SER A 413 12.49 0.49 12.58
N MET A 414 12.72 -0.43 13.51
CA MET A 414 13.93 -1.25 13.52
C MET A 414 13.71 -2.63 14.12
N GLY A 415 14.36 -3.63 13.54
CA GLY A 415 14.46 -4.97 14.12
C GLY A 415 13.93 -6.12 13.27
N GLY A 416 13.07 -5.87 12.28
CA GLY A 416 12.43 -6.92 11.51
C GLY A 416 13.34 -7.61 10.50
N TYR A 417 13.68 -6.98 9.46
CA TYR A 417 14.35 -7.54 8.28
C TYR A 417 15.86 -7.78 8.44
N LEU A 418 16.27 -8.51 9.43
CA LEU A 418 17.70 -8.77 9.63
C LEU A 418 18.07 -10.08 8.94
N GLY A 419 18.55 -9.96 7.72
CA GLY A 419 18.88 -11.08 6.86
C GLY A 419 19.84 -12.09 7.47
N GLY A 420 19.36 -13.21 7.93
CA GLY A 420 20.15 -14.29 8.54
C GLY A 420 19.52 -15.67 8.46
N GLY A 421 18.35 -15.81 7.88
CA GLY A 421 17.69 -17.13 7.77
C GLY A 421 18.28 -18.00 6.66
N PRO A 422 17.97 -19.32 6.64
CA PRO A 422 18.45 -20.26 5.64
C PRO A 422 18.15 -19.85 4.18
N GLY A 423 17.02 -19.18 3.96
CA GLY A 423 16.67 -18.66 2.65
C GLY A 423 17.61 -17.55 2.13
N ASN A 424 18.39 -16.93 3.01
CA ASN A 424 19.41 -15.94 2.64
C ASN A 424 20.80 -16.53 2.41
N ILE A 425 20.99 -17.81 2.69
CA ILE A 425 22.29 -18.47 2.52
C ILE A 425 22.73 -18.44 1.06
N THR A 426 21.82 -18.68 0.15
CA THR A 426 22.09 -18.73 -1.28
C THR A 426 22.05 -17.35 -1.95
N MET A 427 21.16 -16.49 -1.55
CA MET A 427 20.98 -15.18 -2.20
C MET A 427 22.07 -14.16 -1.88
N ALA A 428 22.67 -14.24 -0.69
CA ALA A 428 23.66 -13.26 -0.27
C ALA A 428 25.11 -13.64 -0.62
N GLY A 429 25.32 -14.83 -1.09
CA GLY A 429 26.61 -15.27 -1.63
C GLY A 429 26.60 -15.29 -3.15
N GLY A 430 26.09 -14.21 -3.78
CA GLY A 430 26.01 -14.18 -5.25
C GLY A 430 27.23 -14.82 -5.89
N VAL A 431 27.02 -15.63 -6.92
CA VAL A 431 28.03 -16.34 -7.75
C VAL A 431 29.05 -15.35 -8.38
N GLY A 432 29.32 -14.26 -7.74
CA GLY A 432 30.26 -13.23 -8.13
C GLY A 432 31.08 -12.63 -6.99
N SER A 433 30.84 -13.08 -5.74
CA SER A 433 31.59 -12.52 -4.58
C SER A 433 33.01 -13.09 -4.41
N GLY A 434 33.48 -13.92 -5.31
CA GLY A 434 34.87 -14.48 -5.30
C GLY A 434 35.18 -15.45 -4.16
N SER A 435 34.19 -15.75 -3.29
CA SER A 435 34.43 -16.72 -2.22
C SER A 435 33.88 -18.10 -2.60
N MET A 436 34.78 -19.08 -2.70
CA MET A 436 34.45 -20.48 -2.93
C MET A 436 35.07 -21.34 -1.81
N GLY A 437 34.58 -22.55 -1.63
CA GLY A 437 35.16 -23.51 -0.70
C GLY A 437 35.04 -23.09 0.77
N SER A 438 36.14 -23.16 1.51
CA SER A 438 36.16 -22.86 2.95
C SER A 438 35.78 -21.39 3.28
N ALA A 439 36.17 -20.45 2.44
CA ALA A 439 35.84 -19.05 2.59
C ALA A 439 34.31 -18.80 2.42
N PHE A 440 33.69 -19.44 1.45
CA PHE A 440 32.25 -19.43 1.30
C PHE A 440 31.56 -20.02 2.53
N LYS A 441 32.00 -21.21 2.99
CA LYS A 441 31.47 -21.87 4.18
C LYS A 441 31.56 -20.98 5.42
N ALA A 442 32.72 -20.34 5.64
CA ALA A 442 32.91 -19.42 6.76
C ALA A 442 31.99 -18.18 6.65
N THR A 443 31.81 -17.65 5.46
CA THR A 443 30.87 -16.54 5.22
C THR A 443 29.43 -16.94 5.54
N GLN A 444 29.00 -18.13 5.17
CA GLN A 444 27.66 -18.63 5.49
C GLN A 444 27.49 -18.89 6.99
N GLN A 445 28.48 -19.46 7.65
CA GLN A 445 28.45 -19.64 9.11
C GLN A 445 28.35 -18.31 9.84
N ASN A 446 29.10 -17.29 9.42
CA ASN A 446 29.04 -15.96 10.00
C ASN A 446 27.68 -15.25 9.75
N LYS A 447 27.00 -15.56 8.66
CA LYS A 447 25.64 -15.06 8.43
C LYS A 447 24.61 -15.76 9.30
N TYR A 448 24.83 -17.01 9.63
CA TYR A 448 23.92 -17.81 10.44
C TYR A 448 23.96 -17.43 11.94
N LEU A 449 25.16 -17.09 12.44
CA LEU A 449 25.41 -16.65 13.82
C LEU A 449 26.29 -15.39 13.78
N PRO A 450 25.77 -14.28 13.27
CA PRO A 450 26.59 -13.08 13.15
C PRO A 450 26.91 -12.53 14.53
N THR A 451 28.18 -12.19 14.76
CA THR A 451 28.60 -11.40 15.92
C THR A 451 28.28 -9.92 15.73
N THR A 452 28.19 -9.49 14.48
CA THR A 452 27.84 -8.12 14.09
C THR A 452 26.79 -8.11 12.99
N VAL A 453 25.90 -7.12 13.03
CA VAL A 453 24.87 -6.89 12.01
C VAL A 453 24.96 -5.47 11.48
N SER A 454 24.72 -5.32 10.18
CA SER A 454 24.48 -4.00 9.60
C SER A 454 23.06 -3.57 9.91
N VAL A 455 22.89 -2.36 10.40
CA VAL A 455 21.59 -1.76 10.69
C VAL A 455 21.45 -0.46 9.93
N GLY A 456 20.22 -0.16 9.53
CA GLY A 456 19.90 1.09 8.88
C GLY A 456 18.70 1.75 9.55
N ALA A 457 18.76 3.06 9.71
CA ALA A 457 17.63 3.88 10.09
C ALA A 457 17.35 4.86 8.94
N THR A 458 16.16 4.81 8.43
CA THR A 458 15.76 5.64 7.30
C THR A 458 14.48 6.39 7.66
N PRO A 459 14.47 7.73 7.59
CA PRO A 459 13.25 8.49 7.82
C PRO A 459 12.35 8.37 6.59
N PHE A 460 11.11 7.96 6.80
CA PHE A 460 10.06 7.93 5.78
C PHE A 460 9.16 9.13 6.00
N GLY A 461 9.48 10.26 5.39
CA GLY A 461 8.70 11.48 5.51
C GLY A 461 7.42 11.46 4.70
N PRO A 462 6.46 12.36 5.00
CA PRO A 462 5.27 12.51 4.20
C PRO A 462 5.62 13.07 2.82
N ASP A 463 5.07 12.43 1.80
CA ASP A 463 5.10 12.97 0.45
C ASP A 463 3.82 13.74 0.19
N LEU A 464 3.91 15.07 0.19
CA LEU A 464 2.74 15.93 0.00
C LEU A 464 2.32 15.96 -1.47
N PRO A 465 1.01 15.90 -1.77
CA PRO A 465 0.53 16.02 -3.13
C PRO A 465 0.92 17.35 -3.76
N THR A 466 1.26 17.31 -5.04
CA THR A 466 1.52 18.51 -5.85
C THR A 466 0.85 18.40 -7.20
N LEU A 467 0.51 19.52 -7.81
CA LEU A 467 -0.07 19.57 -9.15
C LEU A 467 0.84 18.97 -10.22
N LYS A 468 2.16 18.90 -9.97
CA LYS A 468 3.15 18.37 -10.92
C LYS A 468 3.18 16.86 -10.99
N ASN A 469 2.76 16.18 -9.92
CA ASN A 469 2.81 14.73 -9.82
C ASN A 469 1.47 14.11 -10.19
N TYR A 470 1.45 13.29 -11.24
CA TYR A 470 0.21 12.70 -11.74
C TYR A 470 0.43 11.44 -12.57
N VAL A 471 -0.66 10.76 -12.87
CA VAL A 471 -0.69 9.61 -13.78
C VAL A 471 -1.56 9.92 -14.99
N ASP A 472 -1.03 9.65 -16.18
CA ASP A 472 -1.77 9.70 -17.45
C ASP A 472 -1.49 8.45 -18.30
N LEU A 473 -1.94 8.44 -19.54
CA LEU A 473 -1.62 7.41 -20.52
C LEU A 473 -0.42 7.84 -21.36
N ASP A 474 0.51 6.90 -21.59
CA ASP A 474 1.66 7.17 -22.44
C ASP A 474 1.24 7.19 -23.92
N PRO A 475 1.51 8.29 -24.67
CA PRO A 475 1.12 8.39 -26.07
C PRO A 475 2.00 7.55 -27.02
N HIS A 476 3.13 7.01 -26.55
CA HIS A 476 4.13 6.35 -27.38
C HIS A 476 4.29 4.86 -27.08
N TYR A 477 3.87 4.42 -25.88
CA TYR A 477 4.06 3.03 -25.47
C TYR A 477 2.73 2.35 -25.20
N THR A 478 2.63 1.14 -25.71
CA THR A 478 1.46 0.27 -25.51
C THR A 478 1.87 -1.02 -24.80
N ASP A 479 0.89 -1.68 -24.19
CA ASP A 479 1.05 -3.02 -23.68
C ASP A 479 1.03 -4.08 -24.79
N ALA A 480 1.07 -5.35 -24.40
CA ALA A 480 1.05 -6.47 -25.33
C ALA A 480 -0.27 -6.60 -26.13
N TYR A 481 -1.32 -5.92 -25.70
CA TYR A 481 -2.63 -5.91 -26.37
C TYR A 481 -2.86 -4.66 -27.21
N GLY A 482 -1.89 -3.73 -27.25
CA GLY A 482 -1.95 -2.51 -28.02
C GLY A 482 -2.59 -1.33 -27.29
N ASP A 483 -2.98 -1.47 -26.03
CA ASP A 483 -3.53 -0.37 -25.23
C ASP A 483 -2.41 0.48 -24.61
N PRO A 484 -2.56 1.82 -24.55
CA PRO A 484 -1.59 2.70 -23.91
C PRO A 484 -1.27 2.28 -22.48
N VAL A 485 0.01 2.31 -22.11
CA VAL A 485 0.44 2.01 -20.74
C VAL A 485 0.26 3.24 -19.84
N SER A 486 0.21 3.03 -18.53
CA SER A 486 0.26 4.14 -17.57
C SER A 486 1.59 4.87 -17.68
N ARG A 487 1.55 6.20 -17.63
CA ARG A 487 2.74 7.04 -17.49
C ARG A 487 2.64 7.80 -16.18
N LEU A 488 3.67 7.64 -15.35
CA LEU A 488 3.78 8.31 -14.06
C LEU A 488 4.71 9.51 -14.22
N THR A 489 4.17 10.70 -13.95
CA THR A 489 4.97 11.92 -13.83
C THR A 489 5.14 12.19 -12.34
N TYR A 490 6.37 12.04 -11.85
CA TYR A 490 6.64 12.12 -10.42
C TYR A 490 8.06 12.57 -10.14
N ASP A 491 8.18 13.54 -9.24
CA ASP A 491 9.42 13.90 -8.59
C ASP A 491 9.18 14.17 -7.11
N TRP A 492 10.22 14.03 -6.30
CA TRP A 492 10.17 14.32 -4.88
C TRP A 492 9.87 15.80 -4.64
N THR A 493 9.02 16.06 -3.68
CA THR A 493 8.70 17.44 -3.30
C THR A 493 9.78 18.05 -2.42
N PRO A 494 9.90 19.37 -2.35
CA PRO A 494 10.79 20.05 -1.40
C PRO A 494 10.52 19.61 0.05
N ASN A 495 9.25 19.39 0.41
CA ASN A 495 8.89 18.88 1.73
C ASN A 495 9.55 17.54 2.02
N THR A 496 9.49 16.60 1.09
CA THR A 496 10.07 15.25 1.24
C THR A 496 11.59 15.31 1.42
N TYR A 497 12.28 16.14 0.65
CA TYR A 497 13.73 16.36 0.81
C TYR A 497 14.08 16.96 2.15
N ASN A 498 13.39 18.03 2.54
CA ASN A 498 13.67 18.73 3.78
C ASN A 498 13.41 17.84 5.00
N ALA A 499 12.32 17.10 4.99
CA ALA A 499 12.02 16.11 6.04
C ALA A 499 13.11 15.04 6.13
N ALA A 500 13.54 14.48 5.00
CA ALA A 500 14.58 13.48 4.98
C ALA A 500 15.92 14.01 5.54
N ILE A 501 16.32 15.23 5.15
CA ILE A 501 17.55 15.87 5.66
C ILE A 501 17.43 16.19 7.15
N GLY A 502 16.30 16.74 7.59
CA GLY A 502 16.06 17.11 8.97
C GLY A 502 16.05 15.89 9.92
N LEU A 503 15.47 14.79 9.48
CA LEU A 503 15.31 13.59 10.29
C LEU A 503 16.55 12.68 10.29
N VAL A 504 17.42 12.77 9.28
CA VAL A 504 18.61 11.90 9.17
C VAL A 504 19.54 12.02 10.39
N GLN A 505 19.66 13.20 10.97
CA GLN A 505 20.48 13.41 12.17
C GLN A 505 19.86 12.77 13.42
N LYS A 506 18.54 12.72 13.49
CA LYS A 506 17.83 11.97 14.56
C LYS A 506 18.10 10.46 14.43
N CYS A 507 18.03 9.92 13.22
CA CYS A 507 18.39 8.52 12.95
C CYS A 507 19.85 8.22 13.32
N LYS A 508 20.78 9.14 13.02
CA LYS A 508 22.19 9.01 13.43
C LYS A 508 22.34 8.94 14.93
N ALA A 509 21.68 9.84 15.67
CA ALA A 509 21.73 9.87 17.14
C ALA A 509 21.20 8.56 17.74
N ILE A 510 20.13 7.99 17.18
CA ILE A 510 19.60 6.70 17.60
C ILE A 510 20.65 5.60 17.42
N LEU A 511 21.29 5.49 16.25
CA LEU A 511 22.32 4.48 16.01
C LEU A 511 23.54 4.66 16.92
N GLN A 512 23.92 5.90 17.22
CA GLN A 512 24.98 6.20 18.19
C GLN A 512 24.61 5.72 19.59
N GLN A 513 23.38 6.00 20.03
CA GLN A 513 22.88 5.55 21.33
C GLN A 513 22.75 4.02 21.42
N MET A 514 22.49 3.34 20.31
CA MET A 514 22.53 1.87 20.24
C MET A 514 23.96 1.31 20.33
N GLY A 515 24.99 2.13 20.29
CA GLY A 515 26.39 1.69 20.27
C GLY A 515 26.88 1.21 18.90
N ALA A 516 26.27 1.66 17.84
CA ALA A 516 26.70 1.31 16.49
C ALA A 516 28.07 1.93 16.16
N SER A 517 28.90 1.14 15.52
CA SER A 517 30.19 1.58 14.94
C SER A 517 30.05 1.82 13.43
N SER A 518 31.06 2.43 12.83
CA SER A 518 31.13 2.67 11.38
C SER A 518 29.88 3.36 10.82
N ILE A 519 29.35 4.34 11.54
CA ILE A 519 28.13 5.04 11.15
C ILE A 519 28.39 5.87 9.89
N THR A 520 27.63 5.59 8.86
CA THR A 520 27.64 6.32 7.60
C THR A 520 26.31 7.00 7.39
N VAL A 521 26.36 8.31 7.11
CA VAL A 521 25.18 9.11 6.77
C VAL A 521 25.16 9.31 5.26
N GLY A 522 24.06 9.00 4.62
CA GLY A 522 23.87 9.30 3.22
C GLY A 522 23.91 10.81 2.98
N SER A 523 24.73 11.26 2.05
CA SER A 523 25.01 12.67 1.80
C SER A 523 24.50 13.19 0.45
N ASN A 524 23.87 12.35 -0.35
CA ASN A 524 23.59 12.65 -1.76
C ASN A 524 22.16 13.13 -2.03
N VAL A 525 21.60 13.89 -1.11
CA VAL A 525 20.32 14.55 -1.35
C VAL A 525 20.57 15.82 -2.14
N ASN A 526 20.41 15.76 -3.45
CA ASN A 526 20.51 16.95 -4.30
C ASN A 526 19.12 17.25 -4.88
N PRO A 527 18.40 18.24 -4.29
CA PRO A 527 17.13 18.69 -4.86
C PRO A 527 17.36 19.18 -6.30
N GLY A 528 16.66 18.61 -7.26
CA GLY A 528 16.81 18.96 -8.68
C GLY A 528 17.79 18.10 -9.47
N ALA A 529 18.48 17.15 -8.85
CA ALA A 529 19.17 16.13 -9.61
C ALA A 529 18.12 15.17 -10.24
N TYR A 530 18.40 14.70 -11.44
CA TYR A 530 17.55 13.70 -12.10
C TYR A 530 17.55 12.39 -11.29
N HIS A 531 16.40 12.07 -10.68
CA HIS A 531 16.27 10.90 -9.82
C HIS A 531 16.01 9.66 -10.64
N ASN A 532 17.09 8.92 -10.90
CA ASN A 532 17.04 7.68 -11.67
C ASN A 532 16.43 6.50 -10.92
N ASP A 533 16.21 6.61 -9.63
CA ASP A 533 15.90 5.50 -8.74
C ASP A 533 14.51 5.63 -8.12
N TRP A 534 13.51 5.69 -8.98
CA TRP A 534 12.14 5.67 -8.52
C TRP A 534 11.75 4.26 -8.05
N TRP A 535 11.41 4.14 -6.77
CA TRP A 535 11.04 2.90 -6.11
C TRP A 535 9.57 2.97 -5.69
N GLY A 536 8.65 3.09 -6.64
CA GLY A 536 7.26 3.33 -6.33
C GLY A 536 6.45 2.06 -6.13
N HIS A 537 6.44 1.49 -4.95
CA HIS A 537 5.52 0.42 -4.62
C HIS A 537 4.40 0.84 -3.66
N HIS A 538 4.54 1.94 -2.96
CA HIS A 538 3.49 2.56 -2.13
C HIS A 538 2.96 3.84 -2.77
N LEU A 539 2.36 3.68 -3.95
CA LEU A 539 1.73 4.78 -4.67
C LEU A 539 0.42 5.18 -4.01
N ARG A 540 0.31 6.45 -3.73
CA ARG A 540 -0.86 7.08 -3.11
C ARG A 540 -1.31 8.27 -3.93
N GLY A 541 -2.50 8.78 -3.68
CA GLY A 541 -3.04 9.85 -4.50
C GLY A 541 -3.42 9.39 -5.91
N GLY A 542 -3.65 10.32 -6.80
CA GLY A 542 -4.09 10.02 -8.18
C GLY A 542 -5.58 9.75 -8.32
N LEU A 543 -6.21 9.17 -7.29
CA LEU A 543 -7.66 8.99 -7.19
C LEU A 543 -8.14 9.33 -5.77
N ARG A 544 -7.76 10.47 -5.25
CA ARG A 544 -7.96 10.86 -3.86
C ARG A 544 -9.42 11.06 -3.52
N VAL A 545 -9.84 10.56 -2.36
CA VAL A 545 -11.19 10.81 -1.83
C VAL A 545 -11.29 12.25 -1.30
N GLY A 546 -12.43 12.89 -1.50
CA GLY A 546 -12.70 14.24 -1.04
C GLY A 546 -14.17 14.60 -1.19
N ASN A 547 -14.61 15.63 -0.50
CA ASN A 547 -16.00 16.12 -0.51
C ASN A 547 -16.12 17.58 -0.94
N ASP A 548 -15.04 18.28 -1.22
CA ASP A 548 -15.06 19.65 -1.72
C ASP A 548 -14.71 19.73 -3.21
N PRO A 549 -15.68 19.92 -4.09
CA PRO A 549 -15.44 20.06 -5.52
C PRO A 549 -14.61 21.29 -5.89
N ASN A 550 -14.56 22.32 -5.04
CA ASN A 550 -13.82 23.54 -5.29
C ASN A 550 -12.37 23.47 -4.83
N ALA A 551 -12.05 22.57 -3.93
CA ALA A 551 -10.69 22.36 -3.44
C ALA A 551 -9.79 21.66 -4.45
N GLY A 552 -10.25 21.39 -5.68
CA GLY A 552 -9.51 20.66 -6.70
C GLY A 552 -9.35 19.19 -6.36
N THR A 553 -9.93 18.73 -5.25
CA THR A 553 -10.28 17.35 -5.12
C THR A 553 -11.29 17.05 -6.19
N ASN A 554 -11.19 15.88 -6.62
CA ASN A 554 -11.95 15.40 -7.70
C ASN A 554 -13.45 15.51 -7.40
N THR A 555 -14.16 16.30 -8.20
CA THR A 555 -15.61 16.12 -8.29
C THR A 555 -15.99 14.70 -8.72
N ALA A 556 -15.05 13.93 -9.25
CA ALA A 556 -15.20 12.51 -9.47
C ALA A 556 -15.03 11.68 -8.18
N PHE A 557 -14.59 12.28 -7.09
CA PHE A 557 -14.39 11.65 -5.80
C PHE A 557 -15.07 12.42 -4.69
N ALA A 558 -16.29 12.80 -4.84
CA ALA A 558 -17.01 13.04 -3.64
C ALA A 558 -17.08 11.68 -2.94
N ALA A 559 -16.40 11.53 -1.83
CA ALA A 559 -16.83 10.60 -0.82
C ALA A 559 -18.17 11.12 -0.33
N LEU A 560 -19.16 11.01 -1.19
CA LEU A 560 -20.50 11.42 -0.91
C LEU A 560 -20.97 10.64 0.27
N SER A 561 -21.29 11.35 1.32
CA SER A 561 -21.79 10.81 2.58
C SER A 561 -20.96 9.66 3.14
N GLY A 562 -19.64 9.70 2.91
CA GLY A 562 -18.76 8.73 3.50
C GLY A 562 -18.54 7.44 2.72
N TYR A 563 -19.01 7.34 1.52
CA TYR A 563 -18.77 6.18 0.66
C TYR A 563 -17.70 6.50 -0.37
N ASN A 564 -16.73 5.61 -0.57
CA ASN A 564 -15.69 5.75 -1.59
C ASN A 564 -16.27 5.58 -3.00
N GLN A 565 -17.23 6.40 -3.33
CA GLN A 565 -17.85 6.43 -4.62
C GLN A 565 -17.19 7.49 -5.48
N LEU A 566 -16.83 7.12 -6.70
CA LEU A 566 -16.42 8.06 -7.71
C LEU A 566 -17.62 8.88 -8.16
N TYR A 567 -17.56 10.18 -7.94
CA TYR A 567 -18.53 11.10 -8.47
C TYR A 567 -18.10 11.58 -9.86
N LEU A 568 -18.80 11.13 -10.86
CA LEU A 568 -18.58 11.59 -12.23
C LEU A 568 -19.43 12.83 -12.45
N ALA A 569 -18.77 13.98 -12.54
CA ALA A 569 -19.34 15.32 -12.74
C ALA A 569 -20.82 15.38 -13.13
N ALA A 570 -21.64 15.90 -12.25
CA ALA A 570 -23.07 16.18 -12.47
C ALA A 570 -24.02 14.97 -12.64
N ALA A 571 -23.60 13.75 -12.33
CA ALA A 571 -24.46 12.59 -12.48
C ALA A 571 -25.03 12.09 -11.19
N SER A 572 -26.33 12.03 -11.14
CA SER A 572 -27.04 11.16 -10.23
C SER A 572 -26.89 9.71 -10.69
N GLY A 573 -26.36 8.82 -9.86
CA GLY A 573 -26.44 7.39 -10.11
C GLY A 573 -25.16 6.70 -10.55
N VAL A 574 -24.01 7.16 -10.11
CA VAL A 574 -22.75 6.48 -10.36
C VAL A 574 -22.69 5.14 -9.61
N ASN A 575 -22.47 4.07 -10.33
CA ASN A 575 -22.41 2.71 -9.83
C ASN A 575 -20.96 2.18 -9.75
N TYR A 576 -19.97 3.07 -9.61
CA TYR A 576 -18.56 2.73 -9.59
C TYR A 576 -17.90 3.18 -8.29
N PHE A 577 -17.32 2.23 -7.56
CA PHE A 577 -16.68 2.44 -6.27
C PHE A 577 -15.21 2.06 -6.36
N ALA A 578 -14.39 2.63 -5.49
CA ALA A 578 -12.97 2.31 -5.43
C ALA A 578 -12.42 2.40 -4.01
N ALA A 579 -11.46 1.55 -3.68
CA ALA A 579 -10.64 1.65 -2.49
C ALA A 579 -9.23 1.09 -2.75
N GLY A 580 -8.21 1.77 -2.27
CA GLY A 580 -6.82 1.38 -2.40
C GLY A 580 -5.89 2.47 -1.87
N GLU A 581 -4.60 2.21 -1.81
CA GLU A 581 -3.62 3.22 -1.40
C GLU A 581 -3.71 4.48 -2.27
N ILE A 582 -4.03 4.31 -3.54
CA ILE A 582 -4.18 5.40 -4.52
C ILE A 582 -5.36 6.33 -4.21
N THR A 583 -6.32 5.92 -3.36
CA THR A 583 -7.44 6.75 -2.93
C THR A 583 -7.14 7.60 -1.70
N ASN A 584 -5.97 7.46 -1.10
CA ASN A 584 -5.56 8.30 0.02
C ASN A 584 -5.42 9.76 -0.39
N THR A 585 -5.96 10.66 0.42
CA THR A 585 -6.05 12.10 0.09
C THR A 585 -4.73 12.82 0.32
N THR A 586 -3.96 12.41 1.31
CA THR A 586 -2.64 12.96 1.65
C THR A 586 -1.58 11.87 1.60
N GLY A 587 -0.33 12.26 1.43
CA GLY A 587 0.79 11.35 1.63
C GLY A 587 0.84 10.94 3.10
N ASP A 588 0.70 9.64 3.37
CA ASP A 588 0.73 9.14 4.74
C ASP A 588 2.14 9.24 5.32
N THR A 589 2.19 9.45 6.60
CA THR A 589 3.45 9.45 7.36
C THR A 589 3.81 8.08 7.92
N VAL A 590 2.90 7.12 7.80
CA VAL A 590 3.13 5.73 8.18
C VAL A 590 3.53 4.88 6.97
N PRO A 591 4.36 3.85 7.15
CA PRO A 591 4.82 2.99 6.06
C PRO A 591 3.69 2.23 5.35
N SER A 592 2.62 1.88 6.06
CA SER A 592 1.57 1.02 5.51
C SER A 592 0.38 1.81 4.97
N GLY A 593 0.46 2.22 3.70
CA GLY A 593 -0.71 2.72 3.00
C GLY A 593 -1.87 1.72 2.93
N THR A 594 -1.58 0.43 2.96
CA THR A 594 -2.59 -0.64 3.00
C THR A 594 -3.44 -0.58 4.26
N HIS A 595 -2.86 -0.28 5.43
CA HIS A 595 -3.62 -0.15 6.69
C HIS A 595 -4.45 1.14 6.71
N VAL A 596 -4.02 2.18 6.03
CA VAL A 596 -4.81 3.41 5.88
C VAL A 596 -5.95 3.23 4.86
N ALA A 597 -5.68 2.54 3.76
CA ALA A 597 -6.66 2.32 2.70
C ALA A 597 -7.63 1.16 2.96
N GLY A 598 -7.19 0.14 3.71
CA GLY A 598 -7.96 -1.07 3.98
C GLY A 598 -9.33 -0.82 4.59
N PRO A 599 -9.44 -0.02 5.65
CA PRO A 599 -10.72 0.37 6.25
C PRO A 599 -11.72 0.98 5.27
N GLN A 600 -11.25 1.67 4.21
CA GLN A 600 -12.14 2.23 3.17
C GLN A 600 -12.97 1.15 2.47
N SER A 601 -12.49 -0.09 2.43
CA SER A 601 -13.22 -1.21 1.80
C SER A 601 -14.51 -1.56 2.53
N TYR A 602 -14.54 -1.47 3.87
CA TYR A 602 -15.77 -1.65 4.66
C TYR A 602 -16.78 -0.55 4.37
N ARG A 603 -16.32 0.70 4.31
CA ARG A 603 -17.19 1.82 3.95
C ARG A 603 -17.71 1.70 2.52
N ALA A 604 -16.87 1.27 1.58
CA ALA A 604 -17.30 1.01 0.21
C ALA A 604 -18.37 -0.08 0.16
N ALA A 605 -18.20 -1.16 0.93
CA ALA A 605 -19.21 -2.22 1.03
C ALA A 605 -20.55 -1.69 1.58
N GLU A 606 -20.53 -0.89 2.63
CA GLU A 606 -21.75 -0.22 3.14
C GLU A 606 -22.41 0.66 2.08
N GLY A 607 -21.62 1.45 1.36
CA GLY A 607 -22.10 2.31 0.28
C GLY A 607 -22.74 1.52 -0.85
N ILE A 608 -22.13 0.41 -1.24
CA ILE A 608 -22.67 -0.49 -2.26
C ILE A 608 -24.00 -1.10 -1.81
N VAL A 609 -24.10 -1.55 -0.55
CA VAL A 609 -25.35 -2.09 0.00
C VAL A 609 -26.46 -1.04 -0.02
N LYS A 610 -26.17 0.19 0.39
CA LYS A 610 -27.15 1.30 0.34
C LYS A 610 -27.57 1.59 -1.09
N TYR A 611 -26.63 1.61 -2.03
CA TYR A 611 -26.90 1.81 -3.45
C TYR A 611 -27.85 0.72 -3.99
N LEU A 612 -27.52 -0.54 -3.79
CA LEU A 612 -28.32 -1.67 -4.28
C LEU A 612 -29.73 -1.70 -3.68
N LYS A 613 -29.85 -1.42 -2.37
CA LYS A 613 -31.16 -1.33 -1.70
C LYS A 613 -31.99 -0.17 -2.25
N ASN A 614 -31.38 0.97 -2.54
CA ASN A 614 -32.09 2.13 -3.06
C ASN A 614 -32.62 1.91 -4.48
N ILE A 615 -31.81 1.28 -5.36
CA ILE A 615 -32.26 0.88 -6.68
C ILE A 615 -33.45 -0.11 -6.58
N ALA A 616 -33.34 -1.10 -5.71
CA ALA A 616 -34.40 -2.09 -5.53
C ALA A 616 -35.73 -1.46 -5.08
N MET A 617 -35.70 -0.32 -4.38
CA MET A 617 -36.88 0.46 -3.99
C MET A 617 -37.36 1.46 -5.05
N GLY A 618 -36.75 1.48 -6.24
CA GLY A 618 -37.10 2.40 -7.31
C GLY A 618 -36.65 3.84 -7.11
N GLY A 619 -35.74 4.06 -6.15
CA GLY A 619 -35.18 5.39 -5.86
C GLY A 619 -34.07 5.79 -6.82
N SER A 620 -34.01 7.06 -7.15
CA SER A 620 -32.79 7.66 -7.72
C SER A 620 -31.79 7.91 -6.58
N VAL A 621 -30.57 7.41 -6.73
CA VAL A 621 -29.56 7.56 -5.67
C VAL A 621 -28.95 8.96 -5.73
N ASN A 622 -29.39 9.84 -4.87
CA ASN A 622 -28.71 11.10 -4.65
C ASN A 622 -27.88 11.02 -3.35
N TYR A 623 -26.66 10.57 -3.46
CA TYR A 623 -25.73 10.49 -2.33
C TYR A 623 -25.23 11.86 -1.83
N LEU A 624 -25.53 12.95 -2.54
CA LEU A 624 -25.20 14.32 -2.14
C LEU A 624 -26.18 14.88 -1.08
N ALA A 625 -27.28 14.23 -0.83
CA ALA A 625 -28.35 14.74 0.00
C ALA A 625 -28.47 14.09 1.40
N ALA A 626 -27.50 13.28 1.82
CA ALA A 626 -27.55 12.62 3.11
C ALA A 626 -26.46 13.10 4.06
#